data_6b0671ca22908aa1197e5c0ab6fb06a0
#
_entry.id   6b0671ca22908aa1197e5c0ab6fb06a0
#
_cell.length_a   1.000
_cell.length_b   1.000
_cell.length_c   1.000
_cell.angle_alpha   90.00
_cell.angle_beta   90.00
_cell.angle_gamma   90.00
#
_symmetry.space_group_name_H-M   'P 1'
#
loop_
_entity.id
_entity.type
_entity.pdbx_description
1 polymer ?
#
loop_
_entity_poly.entity_id
_entity_poly.type
_entity_poly.pdbx_seq_one_letter_code
_entity_poly.pdbx_strand_id
1 'polypeptide(L)'
;LFRALLYFWDRDIEGQPLLVLLLAYARDPILRSTAPFILKYPEGATVTRDSLEEFIDSFEPGRFSKATLKSTAQNINSTWTKSGHLFGKARKVRTYAKATAGSVSYALLFGYLSGVRGQALFQTEYIKLLDCSFEKAIELAEEASRKGWIVLKRVGDVIEVLLPNLVDQEETERLRE
;
A
#
# COMPACT_ATOMS: atom_id res chain seq x y z
N LEU A 1 3.24 13.73 1.91
CA LEU A 1 3.47 12.30 1.63
C LEU A 1 4.95 11.98 1.43
N PHE A 2 5.68 12.68 0.54
CA PHE A 2 7.09 12.39 0.28
C PHE A 2 7.99 12.59 1.51
N ARG A 3 7.74 13.62 2.34
CA ARG A 3 8.43 13.84 3.61
C ARG A 3 8.25 12.63 4.57
N ALA A 4 7.06 12.08 4.66
CA ALA A 4 6.79 10.90 5.46
C ALA A 4 7.46 9.63 4.90
N LEU A 5 7.56 9.48 3.56
CA LEU A 5 8.37 8.43 2.96
C LEU A 5 9.83 8.53 3.45
N LEU A 6 10.44 9.72 3.34
CA LEU A 6 11.82 9.94 3.79
C LEU A 6 12.00 9.71 5.29
N TYR A 7 10.98 10.04 6.10
CA TYR A 7 11.01 9.77 7.53
C TYR A 7 11.19 8.29 7.84
N PHE A 8 10.52 7.39 7.08
CA PHE A 8 10.64 5.94 7.28
C PHE A 8 11.80 5.31 6.52
N TRP A 9 12.33 5.95 5.48
CA TRP A 9 13.29 5.37 4.56
C TRP A 9 14.50 4.73 5.25
N ASP A 10 15.13 5.45 6.16
CA ASP A 10 16.31 4.97 6.91
C ASP A 10 15.94 4.26 8.22
N ARG A 11 14.70 4.40 8.67
CA ARG A 11 14.21 3.81 9.92
C ARG A 11 13.62 2.41 9.75
N ASP A 12 13.19 2.09 8.54
CA ASP A 12 12.51 0.83 8.22
C ASP A 12 12.97 0.31 6.85
N ILE A 13 14.20 -0.17 6.79
CA ILE A 13 14.84 -0.65 5.56
C ILE A 13 14.03 -1.81 4.93
N GLU A 14 13.53 -2.74 5.75
CA GLU A 14 12.71 -3.85 5.26
C GLU A 14 11.37 -3.38 4.67
N GLY A 15 10.84 -2.28 5.14
CA GLY A 15 9.60 -1.66 4.67
C GLY A 15 9.74 -0.87 3.37
N GLN A 16 10.94 -0.52 2.93
CA GLN A 16 11.17 0.33 1.75
C GLN A 16 10.37 -0.10 0.50
N PRO A 17 10.29 -1.39 0.13
CA PRO A 17 9.53 -1.82 -1.04
C PRO A 17 8.03 -1.44 -0.94
N LEU A 18 7.43 -1.58 0.24
CA LEU A 18 6.04 -1.23 0.47
C LEU A 18 5.82 0.29 0.61
N LEU A 19 6.78 1.01 1.19
CA LEU A 19 6.74 2.48 1.24
C LEU A 19 6.68 3.07 -0.17
N VAL A 20 7.52 2.56 -1.10
CA VAL A 20 7.52 2.98 -2.50
C VAL A 20 6.23 2.59 -3.20
N LEU A 21 5.74 1.36 -2.98
CA LEU A 21 4.47 0.92 -3.55
C LEU A 21 3.32 1.83 -3.12
N LEU A 22 3.18 2.13 -1.84
CA LEU A 22 2.11 2.99 -1.30
C LEU A 22 2.13 4.38 -1.96
N LEU A 23 3.31 4.99 -2.10
CA LEU A 23 3.43 6.29 -2.77
C LEU A 23 3.09 6.20 -4.26
N ALA A 24 3.57 5.17 -4.95
CA ALA A 24 3.26 4.96 -6.37
C ALA A 24 1.77 4.71 -6.57
N TYR A 25 1.15 3.86 -5.74
CA TYR A 25 -0.28 3.56 -5.76
C TYR A 25 -1.16 4.81 -5.60
N ALA A 26 -0.78 5.71 -4.69
CA ALA A 26 -1.52 6.95 -4.49
C ALA A 26 -1.46 7.89 -5.70
N ARG A 27 -0.44 7.77 -6.56
CA ARG A 27 -0.17 8.69 -7.67
C ARG A 27 -0.48 8.12 -9.06
N ASP A 28 -0.47 6.80 -9.19
CA ASP A 28 -0.68 6.10 -10.48
C ASP A 28 -2.05 5.42 -10.52
N PRO A 29 -3.02 5.98 -11.27
CA PRO A 29 -4.36 5.40 -11.38
C PRO A 29 -4.36 4.00 -12.00
N ILE A 30 -3.44 3.72 -12.95
CA ILE A 30 -3.37 2.40 -13.59
C ILE A 30 -2.84 1.36 -12.60
N LEU A 31 -1.78 1.69 -11.86
CA LEU A 31 -1.30 0.82 -10.79
C LEU A 31 -2.41 0.54 -9.77
N ARG A 32 -3.14 1.58 -9.36
CA ARG A 32 -4.26 1.47 -8.41
C ARG A 32 -5.34 0.54 -8.91
N SER A 33 -5.75 0.67 -10.16
CA SER A 33 -6.79 -0.19 -10.75
C SER A 33 -6.39 -1.66 -10.79
N THR A 34 -5.09 -1.99 -10.81
CA THR A 34 -4.59 -3.37 -10.87
C THR A 34 -4.51 -4.06 -9.50
N ALA A 35 -4.64 -3.33 -8.39
CA ALA A 35 -4.53 -3.93 -7.05
C ALA A 35 -5.59 -5.02 -6.79
N PRO A 36 -6.89 -4.84 -7.08
CA PRO A 36 -7.88 -5.90 -6.90
C PRO A 36 -7.58 -7.14 -7.74
N PHE A 37 -6.95 -6.95 -8.91
CA PHE A 37 -6.55 -8.07 -9.76
C PHE A 37 -5.41 -8.87 -9.14
N ILE A 38 -4.37 -8.23 -8.63
CA ILE A 38 -3.23 -8.91 -8.02
C ILE A 38 -3.60 -9.55 -6.68
N LEU A 39 -4.29 -8.81 -5.82
CA LEU A 39 -4.58 -9.23 -4.45
C LEU A 39 -5.60 -10.39 -4.38
N LYS A 40 -6.43 -10.60 -5.42
CA LYS A 40 -7.36 -11.72 -5.47
C LYS A 40 -6.70 -13.10 -5.65
N TYR A 41 -5.48 -13.13 -6.19
CA TYR A 41 -4.78 -14.39 -6.42
C TYR A 41 -4.29 -14.96 -5.09
N PRO A 42 -4.49 -16.26 -4.84
CA PRO A 42 -3.91 -16.94 -3.70
C PRO A 42 -2.38 -17.07 -3.87
N GLU A 43 -1.68 -17.22 -2.76
CA GLU A 43 -0.23 -17.47 -2.78
C GLU A 43 0.10 -18.69 -3.64
N GLY A 44 1.19 -18.63 -4.41
CA GLY A 44 1.61 -19.67 -5.32
C GLY A 44 0.92 -19.67 -6.69
N ALA A 45 -0.16 -18.92 -6.86
CA ALA A 45 -0.85 -18.81 -8.15
C ALA A 45 0.01 -18.08 -9.20
N THR A 46 -0.07 -18.55 -10.44
CA THR A 46 0.59 -17.87 -11.56
C THR A 46 -0.24 -16.68 -12.05
N VAL A 47 0.40 -15.53 -12.14
CA VAL A 47 -0.15 -14.31 -12.73
C VAL A 47 0.51 -14.10 -14.09
N THR A 48 -0.24 -14.27 -15.17
CA THR A 48 0.29 -14.08 -16.52
C THR A 48 0.27 -12.61 -16.94
N ARG A 49 1.20 -12.22 -17.81
CA ARG A 49 1.19 -10.89 -18.39
C ARG A 49 -0.08 -10.67 -19.21
N ASP A 50 -0.47 -11.67 -20.00
CA ASP A 50 -1.61 -11.57 -20.89
C ASP A 50 -2.91 -11.33 -20.10
N SER A 51 -3.11 -12.03 -18.98
CA SER A 51 -4.26 -11.78 -18.10
C SER A 51 -4.25 -10.38 -17.46
N LEU A 52 -3.07 -9.82 -17.20
CA LEU A 52 -2.95 -8.43 -16.73
C LEU A 52 -3.21 -7.43 -17.85
N GLU A 53 -2.74 -7.69 -19.08
CA GLU A 53 -3.04 -6.87 -20.25
C GLU A 53 -4.56 -6.82 -20.52
N GLU A 54 -5.23 -7.98 -20.53
CA GLU A 54 -6.68 -8.09 -20.66
C GLU A 54 -7.41 -7.32 -19.56
N PHE A 55 -6.94 -7.44 -18.33
CA PHE A 55 -7.53 -6.73 -17.20
C PHE A 55 -7.40 -5.21 -17.33
N ILE A 56 -6.22 -4.71 -17.71
CA ILE A 56 -6.01 -3.26 -17.94
C ILE A 56 -6.87 -2.75 -19.10
N ASP A 57 -6.93 -3.49 -20.20
CA ASP A 57 -7.75 -3.10 -21.36
C ASP A 57 -9.25 -3.10 -21.05
N SER A 58 -9.70 -3.93 -20.08
CA SER A 58 -11.12 -4.03 -19.73
C SER A 58 -11.71 -2.75 -19.11
N PHE A 59 -10.90 -1.86 -18.57
CA PHE A 59 -11.38 -0.58 -18.00
C PHE A 59 -11.77 0.42 -19.09
N GLU A 60 -10.98 0.50 -20.16
CA GLU A 60 -11.21 1.38 -21.31
C GLU A 60 -10.76 0.65 -22.58
N PRO A 61 -11.61 -0.20 -23.17
CA PRO A 61 -11.23 -1.02 -24.32
C PRO A 61 -10.72 -0.18 -25.50
N GLY A 62 -9.55 -0.55 -26.00
CA GLY A 62 -8.95 0.13 -27.15
C GLY A 62 -8.29 1.48 -26.84
N ARG A 63 -8.21 1.90 -25.57
CA ARG A 63 -7.49 3.13 -25.18
C ARG A 63 -6.01 3.05 -25.51
N PHE A 64 -5.42 1.88 -25.33
CA PHE A 64 -3.99 1.66 -25.55
C PHE A 64 -3.73 0.86 -26.83
N SER A 65 -2.69 1.24 -27.58
CA SER A 65 -2.15 0.35 -28.60
C SER A 65 -1.62 -0.95 -27.95
N LYS A 66 -1.54 -2.03 -28.71
CA LYS A 66 -0.97 -3.31 -28.22
C LYS A 66 0.44 -3.14 -27.64
N ALA A 67 1.27 -2.30 -28.28
CA ALA A 67 2.63 -2.05 -27.79
C ALA A 67 2.62 -1.29 -26.44
N THR A 68 1.75 -0.29 -26.30
CA THR A 68 1.58 0.49 -25.05
C THR A 68 1.02 -0.40 -23.94
N LEU A 69 -0.01 -1.19 -24.24
CA LEU A 69 -0.62 -2.10 -23.26
C LEU A 69 0.41 -3.10 -22.71
N LYS A 70 1.20 -3.71 -23.61
CA LYS A 70 2.29 -4.61 -23.25
C LYS A 70 3.33 -3.94 -22.34
N SER A 71 3.79 -2.74 -22.69
CA SER A 71 4.79 -2.02 -21.89
C SER A 71 4.21 -1.59 -20.52
N THR A 72 2.95 -1.17 -20.49
CA THR A 72 2.23 -0.81 -19.25
C THR A 72 2.14 -2.03 -18.33
N ALA A 73 1.67 -3.18 -18.85
CA ALA A 73 1.58 -4.40 -18.05
C ALA A 73 2.95 -4.88 -17.54
N GLN A 74 4.02 -4.72 -18.33
CA GLN A 74 5.38 -5.02 -17.89
C GLN A 74 5.83 -4.13 -16.73
N ASN A 75 5.57 -2.81 -16.81
CA ASN A 75 5.91 -1.87 -15.75
C ASN A 75 5.12 -2.16 -14.47
N ILE A 76 3.82 -2.41 -14.58
CA ILE A 76 2.94 -2.79 -13.47
C ILE A 76 3.44 -4.10 -12.81
N ASN A 77 3.71 -5.14 -13.60
CA ASN A 77 4.27 -6.39 -13.09
C ASN A 77 5.62 -6.19 -12.38
N SER A 78 6.47 -5.29 -12.91
CA SER A 78 7.74 -4.95 -12.26
C SER A 78 7.51 -4.28 -10.90
N THR A 79 6.55 -3.36 -10.79
CA THR A 79 6.19 -2.69 -9.54
C THR A 79 5.70 -3.69 -8.50
N TRP A 80 4.75 -4.57 -8.85
CA TRP A 80 4.26 -5.62 -7.96
C TRP A 80 5.33 -6.66 -7.58
N THR A 81 6.31 -6.88 -8.45
CA THR A 81 7.46 -7.75 -8.13
C THR A 81 8.40 -7.08 -7.13
N LYS A 82 8.73 -5.81 -7.34
CA LYS A 82 9.61 -5.05 -6.44
C LYS A 82 9.03 -4.87 -5.05
N SER A 83 7.71 -4.78 -4.94
CA SER A 83 7.02 -4.67 -3.66
C SER A 83 6.82 -6.00 -2.91
N GLY A 84 7.22 -7.13 -3.52
CA GLY A 84 7.12 -8.45 -2.90
C GLY A 84 5.79 -9.17 -3.10
N HIS A 85 4.85 -8.60 -3.87
CA HIS A 85 3.56 -9.24 -4.16
C HIS A 85 3.67 -10.31 -5.24
N LEU A 86 4.66 -10.19 -6.12
CA LEU A 86 4.96 -11.16 -7.17
C LEU A 86 6.43 -11.56 -7.11
N PHE A 87 6.70 -12.79 -7.48
CA PHE A 87 8.05 -13.33 -7.62
C PHE A 87 8.27 -13.92 -9.01
N GLY A 88 9.52 -13.94 -9.48
CA GLY A 88 9.94 -14.54 -10.75
C GLY A 88 10.19 -13.52 -11.86
N LYS A 89 10.88 -13.96 -12.93
CA LYS A 89 11.21 -13.12 -14.10
C LYS A 89 10.14 -13.21 -15.19
N ALA A 90 10.17 -14.28 -15.98
CA ALA A 90 9.22 -14.49 -17.08
C ALA A 90 7.85 -14.95 -16.59
N ARG A 91 7.84 -15.88 -15.63
CA ARG A 91 6.63 -16.36 -14.95
C ARG A 91 6.51 -15.68 -13.60
N LYS A 92 5.43 -14.93 -13.42
CA LYS A 92 5.10 -14.29 -12.15
C LYS A 92 4.25 -15.21 -11.29
N VAL A 93 4.66 -15.35 -10.04
CA VAL A 93 3.95 -16.14 -9.03
C VAL A 93 3.56 -15.23 -7.90
N ARG A 94 2.33 -15.32 -7.41
CA ARG A 94 1.83 -14.54 -6.28
C ARG A 94 2.57 -14.93 -5.00
N THR A 95 3.08 -13.95 -4.31
CA THR A 95 3.68 -14.07 -2.97
C THR A 95 3.06 -13.00 -2.05
N TYR A 96 3.16 -13.17 -0.74
CA TYR A 96 2.72 -12.12 0.18
C TYR A 96 3.85 -11.14 0.47
N ALA A 97 3.53 -9.86 0.39
CA ALA A 97 4.44 -8.81 0.77
C ALA A 97 4.69 -8.84 2.29
N LYS A 98 5.87 -8.39 2.70
CA LYS A 98 6.25 -8.35 4.12
C LYS A 98 5.89 -6.99 4.71
N ALA A 99 4.75 -6.91 5.38
CA ALA A 99 4.37 -5.72 6.15
C ALA A 99 5.34 -5.45 7.30
N THR A 100 5.60 -4.19 7.57
CA THR A 100 6.49 -3.70 8.62
C THR A 100 5.83 -2.56 9.41
N ALA A 101 6.38 -2.22 10.56
CA ALA A 101 5.88 -1.11 11.38
C ALA A 101 5.86 0.23 10.62
N GLY A 102 6.88 0.51 9.79
CA GLY A 102 6.95 1.71 8.97
C GLY A 102 5.93 1.69 7.82
N SER A 103 5.81 0.57 7.10
CA SER A 103 4.83 0.46 6.02
C SER A 103 3.38 0.56 6.51
N VAL A 104 3.06 -0.01 7.68
CA VAL A 104 1.74 0.16 8.31
C VAL A 104 1.52 1.62 8.70
N SER A 105 2.49 2.27 9.35
CA SER A 105 2.38 3.67 9.73
C SER A 105 2.15 4.59 8.53
N TYR A 106 2.83 4.31 7.42
CA TYR A 106 2.68 5.07 6.19
C TYR A 106 1.33 4.82 5.52
N ALA A 107 0.82 3.57 5.52
CA ALA A 107 -0.52 3.26 5.05
C ALA A 107 -1.62 3.93 5.88
N LEU A 108 -1.46 3.96 7.21
CA LEU A 108 -2.36 4.68 8.11
C LEU A 108 -2.37 6.19 7.81
N LEU A 109 -1.22 6.78 7.47
CA LEU A 109 -1.15 8.18 7.05
C LEU A 109 -2.00 8.45 5.80
N PHE A 110 -1.93 7.59 4.77
CA PHE A 110 -2.77 7.75 3.58
C PHE A 110 -4.26 7.72 3.91
N GLY A 111 -4.68 6.75 4.74
CA GLY A 111 -6.06 6.67 5.20
C GLY A 111 -6.47 7.92 6.00
N TYR A 112 -5.60 8.41 6.88
CA TYR A 112 -5.83 9.62 7.68
C TYR A 112 -6.01 10.86 6.80
N LEU A 113 -5.16 11.06 5.80
CA LEU A 113 -5.25 12.16 4.83
C LEU A 113 -6.48 12.06 3.92
N SER A 114 -7.02 10.85 3.74
CA SER A 114 -8.30 10.61 3.05
C SER A 114 -9.53 10.83 3.96
N GLY A 115 -9.36 11.34 5.17
CA GLY A 115 -10.45 11.63 6.10
C GLY A 115 -10.88 10.45 6.99
N VAL A 116 -10.26 9.26 6.83
CA VAL A 116 -10.59 8.08 7.64
C VAL A 116 -9.99 8.21 9.05
N ARG A 117 -10.70 7.72 10.07
CA ARG A 117 -10.28 7.80 11.48
C ARG A 117 -10.55 6.50 12.22
N GLY A 118 -9.89 6.33 13.38
CA GLY A 118 -10.13 5.23 14.30
C GLY A 118 -9.84 3.86 13.68
N GLN A 119 -10.63 2.87 14.06
CA GLN A 119 -10.49 1.49 13.59
C GLN A 119 -10.62 1.35 12.07
N ALA A 120 -11.42 2.21 11.40
CA ALA A 120 -11.60 2.19 9.95
C ALA A 120 -10.29 2.44 9.17
N LEU A 121 -9.29 3.09 9.79
CA LEU A 121 -7.96 3.27 9.20
C LEU A 121 -7.31 1.93 8.81
N PHE A 122 -7.55 0.88 9.61
CA PHE A 122 -7.00 -0.47 9.40
C PHE A 122 -7.76 -1.28 8.34
N GLN A 123 -8.83 -0.73 7.77
CA GLN A 123 -9.65 -1.37 6.72
C GLN A 123 -9.51 -0.67 5.37
N THR A 124 -8.66 0.36 5.28
CA THR A 124 -8.42 1.11 4.04
C THR A 124 -7.77 0.26 2.97
N GLU A 125 -7.90 0.70 1.70
CA GLU A 125 -7.20 0.08 0.58
C GLU A 125 -5.67 0.07 0.77
N TYR A 126 -5.12 1.09 1.43
CA TYR A 126 -3.69 1.19 1.72
C TYR A 126 -3.19 0.10 2.67
N ILE A 127 -3.97 -0.27 3.68
CA ILE A 127 -3.65 -1.40 4.57
C ILE A 127 -3.78 -2.74 3.82
N LYS A 128 -4.79 -2.89 2.96
CA LYS A 128 -4.95 -4.11 2.14
C LYS A 128 -3.77 -4.38 1.22
N LEU A 129 -3.06 -3.32 0.77
CA LEU A 129 -1.84 -3.45 -0.02
C LEU A 129 -0.67 -4.08 0.75
N LEU A 130 -0.75 -4.19 2.06
CA LEU A 130 0.34 -4.73 2.88
C LEU A 130 0.27 -6.26 3.04
N ASP A 131 -0.72 -6.92 2.44
CA ASP A 131 -0.92 -8.38 2.52
C ASP A 131 -0.93 -8.94 3.95
N CYS A 132 -1.35 -8.17 4.93
CA CYS A 132 -1.41 -8.61 6.33
C CYS A 132 -2.84 -8.60 6.88
N SER A 133 -3.09 -9.42 7.89
CA SER A 133 -4.38 -9.41 8.59
C SER A 133 -4.58 -8.13 9.39
N PHE A 134 -5.83 -7.86 9.77
CA PHE A 134 -6.18 -6.75 10.64
C PHE A 134 -5.39 -6.78 11.96
N GLU A 135 -5.30 -7.97 12.59
CA GLU A 135 -4.58 -8.19 13.84
C GLU A 135 -3.08 -7.90 13.66
N LYS A 136 -2.50 -8.35 12.54
CA LYS A 136 -1.09 -8.10 12.24
C LYS A 136 -0.83 -6.61 11.98
N ALA A 137 -1.74 -5.92 11.31
CA ALA A 137 -1.62 -4.47 11.11
C ALA A 137 -1.65 -3.70 12.45
N ILE A 138 -2.53 -4.10 13.39
CA ILE A 138 -2.57 -3.53 14.74
C ILE A 138 -1.26 -3.80 15.50
N GLU A 139 -0.77 -5.04 15.49
CA GLU A 139 0.50 -5.42 16.14
C GLU A 139 1.67 -4.56 15.63
N LEU A 140 1.76 -4.36 14.31
CA LEU A 140 2.80 -3.54 13.70
C LEU A 140 2.62 -2.04 14.00
N ALA A 141 1.38 -1.56 14.12
CA ALA A 141 1.11 -0.19 14.57
C ALA A 141 1.47 0.01 16.06
N GLU A 142 1.25 -0.98 16.91
CA GLU A 142 1.72 -0.96 18.30
C GLU A 142 3.25 -0.94 18.37
N GLU A 143 3.93 -1.72 17.51
CA GLU A 143 5.38 -1.67 17.38
C GLU A 143 5.86 -0.27 16.97
N ALA A 144 5.22 0.33 15.96
CA ALA A 144 5.52 1.69 15.52
C ALA A 144 5.29 2.73 16.65
N SER A 145 4.25 2.52 17.46
CA SER A 145 3.97 3.38 18.62
C SER A 145 5.05 3.25 19.69
N ARG A 146 5.52 2.03 19.98
CA ARG A 146 6.65 1.82 20.90
C ARG A 146 7.96 2.46 20.39
N LYS A 147 8.15 2.53 19.08
CA LYS A 147 9.29 3.23 18.45
C LYS A 147 9.12 4.76 18.40
N GLY A 148 7.98 5.28 18.83
CA GLY A 148 7.67 6.72 18.79
C GLY A 148 7.42 7.28 17.38
N TRP A 149 7.11 6.44 16.40
CA TRP A 149 6.84 6.86 15.03
C TRP A 149 5.42 7.37 14.85
N ILE A 150 4.49 6.76 15.56
CA ILE A 150 3.08 7.15 15.66
C ILE A 150 2.65 7.08 17.12
N VAL A 151 1.43 7.52 17.42
CA VAL A 151 0.78 7.25 18.71
C VAL A 151 -0.46 6.42 18.45
N LEU A 152 -0.48 5.20 18.99
CA LEU A 152 -1.65 4.33 18.99
C LEU A 152 -2.20 4.22 20.41
N LYS A 153 -3.46 4.59 20.58
CA LYS A 153 -4.20 4.35 21.83
C LYS A 153 -5.34 3.40 21.55
N ARG A 154 -5.49 2.41 22.42
CA ARG A 154 -6.58 1.43 22.34
C ARG A 154 -7.23 1.24 23.70
N VAL A 155 -8.55 1.40 23.73
CA VAL A 155 -9.38 1.13 24.93
C VAL A 155 -10.58 0.31 24.48
N GLY A 156 -10.56 -0.98 24.78
CA GLY A 156 -11.54 -1.92 24.24
C GLY A 156 -11.51 -1.96 22.71
N ASP A 157 -12.64 -1.63 22.09
CA ASP A 157 -12.79 -1.59 20.63
C ASP A 157 -12.49 -0.20 20.02
N VAL A 158 -12.23 0.80 20.87
CA VAL A 158 -11.90 2.15 20.42
C VAL A 158 -10.41 2.26 20.13
N ILE A 159 -10.08 2.64 18.90
CA ILE A 159 -8.71 2.87 18.46
C ILE A 159 -8.54 4.34 18.05
N GLU A 160 -7.53 5.00 18.57
CA GLU A 160 -7.09 6.32 18.15
C GLU A 160 -5.68 6.24 17.58
N VAL A 161 -5.47 6.79 16.40
CA VAL A 161 -4.15 6.90 15.75
C VAL A 161 -3.81 8.37 15.59
N LEU A 162 -2.67 8.79 16.14
CA LEU A 162 -2.11 10.12 15.96
C LEU A 162 -0.77 10.02 15.24
N LEU A 163 -0.50 10.98 14.37
CA LEU A 163 0.65 10.96 13.45
C LEU A 163 1.52 12.23 13.61
N PRO A 164 2.04 12.50 14.84
CA PRO A 164 2.64 13.81 15.20
C PRO A 164 3.87 14.16 14.39
N ASN A 165 4.60 13.16 13.87
CA ASN A 165 5.82 13.36 13.09
C ASN A 165 5.58 13.37 11.57
N LEU A 166 4.37 13.08 11.13
CA LEU A 166 4.02 12.82 9.72
C LEU A 166 3.06 13.84 9.14
N VAL A 167 2.28 14.50 9.99
CA VAL A 167 1.27 15.52 9.62
C VAL A 167 1.58 16.80 10.37
N ASP A 168 1.58 17.92 9.66
CA ASP A 168 1.75 19.24 10.28
C ASP A 168 0.48 19.65 11.04
N GLN A 169 0.63 20.49 12.06
CA GLN A 169 -0.51 20.96 12.86
C GLN A 169 -1.59 21.66 12.00
N GLU A 170 -1.15 22.45 11.02
CA GLU A 170 -2.06 23.10 10.07
C GLU A 170 -2.83 22.10 9.19
N GLU A 171 -2.19 21.02 8.74
CA GLU A 171 -2.87 19.95 8.01
C GLU A 171 -3.86 19.20 8.91
N THR A 172 -3.52 19.04 10.18
CA THR A 172 -4.41 18.39 11.15
C THR A 172 -5.66 19.20 11.43
N GLU A 173 -5.55 20.53 11.49
CA GLU A 173 -6.68 21.44 11.70
C GLU A 173 -7.60 21.48 10.47
N ARG A 174 -7.05 21.59 9.26
CA ARG A 174 -7.83 21.55 8.00
C ARG A 174 -8.59 20.24 7.78
N LEU A 175 -8.11 19.12 8.33
CA LEU A 175 -8.78 17.83 8.23
C LEU A 175 -9.83 17.59 9.32
N ARG A 176 -10.00 18.54 10.26
CA ARG A 176 -11.03 18.53 11.32
C ARG A 176 -12.24 19.38 10.98
N GLU A 177 -12.10 20.30 10.03
CA GLU A 177 -13.19 21.10 9.46
C GLU A 177 -13.91 20.35 8.34
#